data_c8ad7b479c4cc2e66a3761985b2aa6f1
#
_entry.id   c8ad7b479c4cc2e66a3761985b2aa6f1
#
_cell.length_a   1.000
_cell.length_b   1.000
_cell.length_c   1.000
_cell.angle_alpha   90.00
_cell.angle_beta   90.00
_cell.angle_gamma   90.00
#
_symmetry.space_group_name_H-M   'P 1'
#
loop_
_entity.id
_entity.type
_entity.pdbx_description
1 polymer ?
#
loop_
_entity_poly.entity_id
_entity_poly.type
_entity_poly.pdbx_seq_one_letter_code
_entity_poly.pdbx_strand_id
1 'polypeptide(L)'
;MRKLTNEDIFIAEDKVVWIKTSREKTGMDYEIPLLELPLQILERYRDTAAGGRLIPMYSNSEINRELKIIAHTCGINRRLTFHCGRHTYASEITLSQGVPIETVSRMLGHSQISTTQIYAKITNEKIDEDMKALEKRITGRFKFAL
;
A
#
# COMPACT_ATOMS: atom_id res chain seq x y z
N MET A 1 -5.71 9.48 -12.31
CA MET A 1 -5.04 8.21 -11.94
C MET A 1 -4.25 7.76 -13.15
N ARG A 2 -2.91 7.63 -13.02
CA ARG A 2 -2.07 7.13 -14.11
C ARG A 2 -2.51 5.71 -14.49
N LYS A 3 -2.61 5.46 -15.77
CA LYS A 3 -2.97 4.14 -16.29
C LYS A 3 -1.71 3.30 -16.29
N LEU A 4 -1.66 2.27 -15.46
CA LEU A 4 -0.55 1.31 -15.46
C LEU A 4 -0.56 0.49 -16.74
N THR A 5 0.61 0.36 -17.34
CA THR A 5 0.88 -0.42 -18.55
C THR A 5 1.94 -1.49 -18.29
N ASN A 6 2.18 -2.38 -19.25
CA ASN A 6 3.25 -3.38 -19.15
C ASN A 6 4.65 -2.73 -19.01
N GLU A 7 4.84 -1.50 -19.50
CA GLU A 7 6.09 -0.76 -19.40
C GLU A 7 6.38 -0.28 -17.95
N ASP A 8 5.35 -0.22 -17.11
CA ASP A 8 5.48 0.16 -15.71
C ASP A 8 5.89 -1.02 -14.82
N ILE A 9 6.01 -2.26 -15.36
CA ILE A 9 6.45 -3.45 -14.63
C ILE A 9 7.88 -3.82 -15.03
N PHE A 10 8.70 -4.14 -14.05
CA PHE A 10 10.00 -4.74 -14.28
C PHE A 10 10.30 -5.84 -13.25
N ILE A 11 11.21 -6.72 -13.60
CA ILE A 11 11.66 -7.82 -12.75
C ILE A 11 13.08 -7.46 -12.30
N ALA A 12 13.31 -7.37 -11.00
CA ALA A 12 14.64 -7.15 -10.44
C ALA A 12 15.52 -8.42 -10.50
N GLU A 13 16.80 -8.29 -10.20
CA GLU A 13 17.77 -9.41 -10.25
C GLU A 13 17.41 -10.57 -9.32
N ASP A 14 16.75 -10.27 -8.19
CA ASP A 14 16.23 -11.26 -7.23
C ASP A 14 14.90 -11.91 -7.66
N LYS A 15 14.46 -11.65 -8.91
CA LYS A 15 13.20 -12.12 -9.50
C LYS A 15 11.93 -11.52 -8.85
N VAL A 16 12.05 -10.53 -8.00
CA VAL A 16 10.91 -9.77 -7.48
C VAL A 16 10.35 -8.88 -8.58
N VAL A 17 9.02 -8.88 -8.70
CA VAL A 17 8.31 -8.04 -9.68
C VAL A 17 7.99 -6.69 -9.03
N TRP A 18 8.32 -5.62 -9.71
CA TRP A 18 8.13 -4.26 -9.25
C TRP A 18 7.24 -3.47 -10.19
N ILE A 19 6.49 -2.51 -9.65
CA ILE A 19 5.84 -1.47 -10.43
C ILE A 19 6.59 -0.16 -10.21
N LYS A 20 6.98 0.49 -11.32
CA LYS A 20 7.51 1.84 -11.34
C LYS A 20 6.41 2.78 -11.85
N THR A 21 6.12 3.82 -11.09
CA THR A 21 5.08 4.78 -11.48
C THR A 21 5.37 6.16 -10.90
N SER A 22 4.66 7.17 -11.36
CA SER A 22 4.74 8.52 -10.84
C SER A 22 3.39 9.01 -10.33
N ARG A 23 3.42 9.82 -9.29
CA ARG A 23 2.21 10.45 -8.79
C ARG A 23 1.91 11.71 -9.59
N GLU A 24 0.82 11.72 -10.35
CA GLU A 24 0.41 12.88 -11.19
C GLU A 24 0.40 14.21 -10.42
N LYS A 25 -0.01 14.19 -9.15
CA LYS A 25 -0.15 15.40 -8.32
C LYS A 25 1.19 15.99 -7.86
N THR A 26 2.22 15.16 -7.70
CA THR A 26 3.53 15.58 -7.15
C THR A 26 4.68 15.40 -8.12
N GLY A 27 4.47 14.68 -9.24
CA GLY A 27 5.52 14.32 -10.20
C GLY A 27 6.59 13.37 -9.64
N MET A 28 6.44 12.90 -8.39
CA MET A 28 7.41 11.99 -7.78
C MET A 28 7.29 10.58 -8.33
N ASP A 29 8.40 10.07 -8.82
CA ASP A 29 8.53 8.66 -9.16
C ASP A 29 8.67 7.82 -7.90
N TYR A 30 8.07 6.65 -7.91
CA TYR A 30 8.19 5.66 -6.86
C TYR A 30 8.08 4.25 -7.41
N GLU A 31 8.70 3.32 -6.75
CA GLU A 31 8.75 1.91 -7.09
C GLU A 31 8.20 1.10 -5.93
N ILE A 32 7.38 0.10 -6.23
CA ILE A 32 6.73 -0.74 -5.21
C ILE A 32 6.90 -2.19 -5.63
N PRO A 33 7.45 -3.06 -4.77
CA PRO A 33 7.47 -4.49 -5.01
C PRO A 33 6.04 -5.04 -4.93
N LEU A 34 5.70 -5.91 -5.86
CA LEU A 34 4.41 -6.57 -5.85
C LEU A 34 4.43 -7.79 -4.93
N LEU A 35 3.52 -7.77 -3.97
CA LEU A 35 3.22 -8.93 -3.15
C LEU A 35 2.42 -9.96 -3.96
N GLU A 36 2.23 -11.15 -3.39
CA GLU A 36 1.56 -12.27 -4.05
C GLU A 36 0.14 -11.92 -4.56
N LEU A 37 -0.70 -11.32 -3.72
CA LEU A 37 -2.08 -10.98 -4.11
C LEU A 37 -2.17 -10.00 -5.28
N PRO A 38 -1.44 -8.88 -5.33
CA PRO A 38 -1.33 -8.04 -6.53
C PRO A 38 -0.90 -8.81 -7.79
N LEU A 39 0.05 -9.75 -7.68
CA LEU A 39 0.48 -10.57 -8.81
C LEU A 39 -0.64 -11.46 -9.32
N GLN A 40 -1.39 -12.12 -8.43
CA GLN A 40 -2.56 -12.92 -8.79
C GLN A 40 -3.64 -12.09 -9.48
N ILE A 41 -3.85 -10.83 -9.03
CA ILE A 41 -4.79 -9.92 -9.68
C ILE A 41 -4.31 -9.57 -11.09
N LEU A 42 -3.04 -9.23 -11.28
CA LEU A 42 -2.49 -8.92 -12.60
C LEU A 42 -2.62 -10.11 -13.55
N GLU A 43 -2.31 -11.32 -13.07
CA GLU A 43 -2.45 -12.55 -13.86
C GLU A 43 -3.91 -12.80 -14.28
N ARG A 44 -4.86 -12.64 -13.34
CA ARG A 44 -6.30 -12.81 -13.62
C ARG A 44 -6.80 -11.86 -14.71
N TYR A 45 -6.25 -10.65 -14.77
CA TYR A 45 -6.68 -9.64 -15.75
C TYR A 45 -5.72 -9.49 -16.93
N ARG A 46 -4.74 -10.41 -17.06
CA ARG A 46 -3.85 -10.46 -18.21
C ARG A 46 -4.68 -10.51 -19.49
N ASP A 47 -4.33 -9.69 -20.45
CA ASP A 47 -4.96 -9.60 -21.77
C ASP A 47 -6.44 -9.16 -21.79
N THR A 48 -7.04 -8.82 -20.64
CA THR A 48 -8.43 -8.37 -20.58
C THR A 48 -8.60 -6.87 -20.72
N ALA A 49 -7.52 -6.10 -20.52
CA ALA A 49 -7.55 -4.64 -20.57
C ALA A 49 -7.16 -4.11 -21.95
N ALA A 50 -8.01 -3.30 -22.55
CA ALA A 50 -7.72 -2.66 -23.83
C ALA A 50 -6.58 -1.62 -23.72
N GLY A 51 -5.83 -1.43 -24.82
CA GLY A 51 -4.83 -0.37 -24.94
C GLY A 51 -3.57 -0.57 -24.11
N GLY A 52 -3.11 -1.81 -23.94
CA GLY A 52 -1.84 -2.15 -23.27
C GLY A 52 -1.84 -1.89 -21.76
N ARG A 53 -3.01 -1.77 -21.14
CA ARG A 53 -3.15 -1.58 -19.69
C ARG A 53 -3.00 -2.90 -18.95
N LEU A 54 -2.48 -2.83 -17.73
CA LEU A 54 -2.35 -4.01 -16.86
C LEU A 54 -3.68 -4.54 -16.34
N ILE A 55 -4.62 -3.64 -16.04
CA ILE A 55 -5.95 -3.98 -15.53
C ILE A 55 -7.00 -3.06 -16.17
N PRO A 56 -8.24 -3.53 -16.32
CA PRO A 56 -9.34 -2.66 -16.71
C PRO A 56 -9.53 -1.54 -15.67
N MET A 57 -9.47 -0.30 -16.08
CA MET A 57 -9.60 0.85 -15.18
C MET A 57 -10.84 1.66 -15.54
N TYR A 58 -11.68 1.83 -14.55
CA TYR A 58 -12.81 2.74 -14.57
C TYR A 58 -12.42 4.12 -14.05
N SER A 59 -13.24 5.13 -14.30
CA SER A 59 -13.07 6.43 -13.68
C SER A 59 -13.30 6.37 -12.16
N ASN A 60 -12.73 7.32 -11.41
CA ASN A 60 -12.95 7.38 -9.95
C ASN A 60 -14.43 7.49 -9.57
N SER A 61 -15.22 8.17 -10.40
CA SER A 61 -16.67 8.31 -10.20
C SER A 61 -17.40 6.98 -10.37
N GLU A 62 -17.05 6.21 -11.38
CA GLU A 62 -17.61 4.87 -11.61
C GLU A 62 -17.24 3.92 -10.48
N ILE A 63 -15.94 3.85 -10.12
CA ILE A 63 -15.49 3.02 -8.99
C ILE A 63 -16.24 3.38 -7.70
N ASN A 64 -16.38 4.67 -7.40
CA ASN A 64 -17.08 5.08 -6.19
C ASN A 64 -18.59 4.79 -6.25
N ARG A 65 -19.20 4.80 -7.44
CA ARG A 65 -20.59 4.38 -7.63
C ARG A 65 -20.76 2.90 -7.32
N GLU A 66 -19.89 2.05 -7.88
CA GLU A 66 -19.93 0.59 -7.65
C GLU A 66 -19.65 0.25 -6.19
N LEU A 67 -18.67 0.91 -5.56
CA LEU A 67 -18.39 0.73 -4.13
C LEU A 67 -19.59 1.11 -3.24
N LYS A 68 -20.38 2.11 -3.63
CA LYS A 68 -21.61 2.45 -2.91
C LYS A 68 -22.65 1.34 -3.01
N ILE A 69 -22.82 0.75 -4.20
CA ILE A 69 -23.73 -0.38 -4.42
C ILE A 69 -23.28 -1.58 -3.57
N ILE A 70 -22.01 -1.95 -3.63
CA ILE A 70 -21.44 -3.04 -2.84
C ILE A 70 -21.67 -2.80 -1.33
N ALA A 71 -21.35 -1.59 -0.84
CA ALA A 71 -21.56 -1.25 0.57
C ALA A 71 -23.03 -1.44 0.98
N HIS A 72 -23.96 -0.96 0.18
CA HIS A 72 -25.40 -1.12 0.44
C HIS A 72 -25.80 -2.60 0.47
N THR A 73 -25.39 -3.37 -0.54
CA THR A 73 -25.72 -4.82 -0.66
C THR A 73 -25.14 -5.63 0.51
N CYS A 74 -23.96 -5.25 1.01
CA CYS A 74 -23.30 -5.91 2.13
C CYS A 74 -23.72 -5.36 3.51
N GLY A 75 -24.67 -4.45 3.60
CA GLY A 75 -25.11 -3.85 4.87
C GLY A 75 -24.05 -2.98 5.56
N ILE A 76 -23.07 -2.45 4.80
CA ILE A 76 -22.00 -1.61 5.33
C ILE A 76 -22.50 -0.18 5.48
N ASN A 77 -22.76 0.26 6.71
CA ASN A 77 -23.31 1.58 7.04
C ASN A 77 -22.28 2.73 7.03
N ARG A 78 -21.21 2.61 6.29
CA ARG A 78 -20.22 3.67 6.13
C ARG A 78 -19.96 3.95 4.65
N ARG A 79 -19.58 5.20 4.35
CA ARG A 79 -19.24 5.58 2.99
C ARG A 79 -17.93 4.91 2.57
N LEU A 80 -18.00 3.97 1.64
CA LEU A 80 -16.84 3.39 0.97
C LEU A 80 -16.49 4.23 -0.26
N THR A 81 -15.20 4.52 -0.40
CA THR A 81 -14.64 5.21 -1.57
C THR A 81 -13.34 4.54 -1.97
N PHE A 82 -12.89 4.77 -3.21
CA PHE A 82 -11.58 4.30 -3.66
C PHE A 82 -10.44 4.78 -2.75
N HIS A 83 -10.59 5.96 -2.15
CA HIS A 83 -9.60 6.50 -1.22
C HIS A 83 -9.52 5.70 0.10
N CYS A 84 -10.60 5.04 0.52
CA CYS A 84 -10.57 4.16 1.69
C CYS A 84 -9.59 2.99 1.50
N GLY A 85 -9.47 2.44 0.29
CA GLY A 85 -8.46 1.41 -0.01
C GLY A 85 -7.04 1.88 0.22
N ARG A 86 -6.73 3.14 -0.15
CA ARG A 86 -5.43 3.74 0.13
C ARG A 86 -5.19 3.94 1.64
N HIS A 87 -6.22 4.33 2.38
CA HIS A 87 -6.15 4.43 3.84
C HIS A 87 -5.87 3.07 4.48
N THR A 88 -6.65 2.05 4.12
CA THR A 88 -6.48 0.68 4.62
C THR A 88 -5.09 0.13 4.29
N TYR A 89 -4.59 0.36 3.08
CA TYR A 89 -3.24 -0.05 2.70
C TYR A 89 -2.19 0.63 3.60
N ALA A 90 -2.29 1.93 3.81
CA ALA A 90 -1.33 2.68 4.61
C ALA A 90 -1.40 2.31 6.10
N SER A 91 -2.60 2.22 6.70
CA SER A 91 -2.76 1.95 8.13
C SER A 91 -2.64 0.47 8.46
N GLU A 92 -3.50 -0.38 7.86
CA GLU A 92 -3.70 -1.76 8.30
C GLU A 92 -2.72 -2.75 7.64
N ILE A 93 -2.38 -2.52 6.37
CA ILE A 93 -1.56 -3.46 5.60
C ILE A 93 -0.07 -3.15 5.73
N THR A 94 0.30 -1.90 6.02
CA THR A 94 1.72 -1.52 6.11
C THR A 94 2.12 -1.05 7.51
N LEU A 95 1.64 0.10 7.98
CA LEU A 95 2.09 0.68 9.26
C LEU A 95 1.82 -0.23 10.46
N SER A 96 0.63 -0.83 10.56
CA SER A 96 0.31 -1.77 11.65
C SER A 96 1.17 -3.05 11.63
N GLN A 97 1.68 -3.42 10.45
CA GLN A 97 2.57 -4.56 10.27
C GLN A 97 4.07 -4.21 10.46
N GLY A 98 4.36 -3.01 10.95
CA GLY A 98 5.71 -2.58 11.29
C GLY A 98 6.53 -2.04 10.11
N VAL A 99 5.91 -1.77 8.95
CA VAL A 99 6.61 -1.07 7.86
C VAL A 99 6.90 0.37 8.28
N PRO A 100 8.16 0.84 8.23
CA PRO A 100 8.50 2.21 8.63
C PRO A 100 7.70 3.26 7.87
N ILE A 101 7.31 4.33 8.56
CA ILE A 101 6.48 5.39 7.99
C ILE A 101 7.13 6.08 6.79
N GLU A 102 8.47 6.20 6.80
CA GLU A 102 9.26 6.74 5.68
C GLU A 102 9.10 5.87 4.43
N THR A 103 9.15 4.55 4.61
CA THR A 103 8.95 3.58 3.53
C THR A 103 7.53 3.70 2.97
N VAL A 104 6.53 3.72 3.85
CA VAL A 104 5.12 3.88 3.45
C VAL A 104 4.90 5.21 2.73
N SER A 105 5.50 6.30 3.24
CA SER A 105 5.42 7.62 2.61
C SER A 105 5.94 7.60 1.18
N ARG A 106 7.09 6.96 0.96
CA ARG A 106 7.69 6.79 -0.36
C ARG A 106 6.81 5.94 -1.28
N MET A 107 6.32 4.78 -0.80
CA MET A 107 5.41 3.90 -1.55
C MET A 107 4.10 4.59 -1.93
N LEU A 108 3.64 5.54 -1.14
CA LEU A 108 2.46 6.36 -1.44
C LEU A 108 2.76 7.57 -2.35
N GLY A 109 4.02 7.82 -2.71
CA GLY A 109 4.44 8.97 -3.49
C GLY A 109 4.16 10.30 -2.79
N HIS A 110 4.31 10.35 -1.46
CA HIS A 110 4.19 11.59 -0.72
C HIS A 110 5.51 12.36 -0.75
N SER A 111 5.45 13.65 -1.06
CA SER A 111 6.61 14.55 -1.01
C SER A 111 6.99 14.94 0.43
N GLN A 112 6.05 14.82 1.36
CA GLN A 112 6.26 15.14 2.78
C GLN A 112 5.70 14.02 3.65
N ILE A 113 6.48 13.59 4.63
CA ILE A 113 6.11 12.52 5.55
C ILE A 113 4.89 12.89 6.40
N SER A 114 4.68 14.16 6.69
CA SER A 114 3.50 14.67 7.41
C SER A 114 2.17 14.25 6.76
N THR A 115 2.16 14.09 5.44
CA THR A 115 0.99 13.56 4.71
C THR A 115 0.71 12.10 5.06
N THR A 116 1.73 11.34 5.48
CA THR A 116 1.59 9.93 5.89
C THR A 116 1.25 9.80 7.36
N GLN A 117 1.65 10.76 8.20
CA GLN A 117 1.39 10.74 9.65
C GLN A 117 -0.11 10.67 10.00
N ILE A 118 -1.00 11.14 9.12
CA ILE A 118 -2.46 10.99 9.30
C ILE A 118 -2.92 9.52 9.40
N TYR A 119 -2.12 8.58 8.88
CA TYR A 119 -2.37 7.13 8.94
C TYR A 119 -1.73 6.46 10.15
N ALA A 120 -0.72 7.09 10.76
CA ALA A 120 0.05 6.55 11.87
C ALA A 120 -0.65 6.87 13.20
N LYS A 121 -1.62 6.04 13.59
CA LYS A 121 -2.16 6.07 14.95
C LYS A 121 -1.30 5.18 15.83
N ILE A 122 -0.47 5.78 16.66
CA ILE A 122 0.32 5.06 17.65
C ILE A 122 -0.56 4.86 18.88
N THR A 123 -0.89 3.61 19.20
CA THR A 123 -1.60 3.21 20.42
C THR A 123 -0.60 2.65 21.43
N ASN A 124 -1.01 2.55 22.70
CA ASN A 124 -0.18 1.93 23.74
C ASN A 124 0.10 0.46 23.44
N GLU A 125 -0.87 -0.25 22.84
CA GLU A 125 -0.72 -1.64 22.39
C GLU A 125 0.41 -1.75 21.35
N LYS A 126 0.44 -0.83 20.38
CA LYS A 126 1.49 -0.79 19.35
C LYS A 126 2.86 -0.51 19.95
N ILE A 127 2.95 0.39 20.92
CA ILE A 127 4.21 0.67 21.65
C ILE A 127 4.69 -0.60 22.36
N ASP A 128 3.81 -1.31 23.06
CA ASP A 128 4.14 -2.55 23.77
C ASP A 128 4.62 -3.65 22.82
N GLU A 129 3.95 -3.83 21.69
CA GLU A 129 4.35 -4.79 20.67
C GLU A 129 5.73 -4.48 20.09
N ASP A 130 5.98 -3.22 19.74
CA ASP A 130 7.27 -2.79 19.19
C ASP A 130 8.41 -2.95 20.21
N MET A 131 8.15 -2.64 21.48
CA MET A 131 9.13 -2.84 22.55
C MET A 131 9.42 -4.31 22.81
N LYS A 132 8.42 -5.20 22.81
CA LYS A 132 8.61 -6.65 22.90
C LYS A 132 9.40 -7.19 21.71
N ALA A 133 9.14 -6.70 20.52
CA ALA A 133 9.90 -7.08 19.33
C ALA A 133 11.36 -6.60 19.39
N LEU A 134 11.59 -5.40 19.92
CA LEU A 134 12.93 -4.86 20.16
C LEU A 134 13.67 -5.71 21.20
N GLU A 135 13.06 -6.01 22.34
CA GLU A 135 13.62 -6.82 23.39
C GLU A 135 14.14 -8.17 22.86
N LYS A 136 13.31 -8.89 22.10
CA LYS A 136 13.72 -10.15 21.45
C LYS A 136 14.97 -10.00 20.57
N ARG A 137 15.09 -8.89 19.87
CA ARG A 137 16.25 -8.64 18.96
C ARG A 137 17.52 -8.29 19.70
N ILE A 138 17.42 -7.64 20.87
CA ILE A 138 18.59 -7.18 21.63
C ILE A 138 18.96 -8.11 22.80
N THR A 139 18.09 -9.07 23.18
CA THR A 139 18.36 -10.02 24.26
C THR A 139 19.69 -10.73 24.03
N GLY A 140 20.55 -10.71 25.04
CA GLY A 140 21.89 -11.29 25.01
C GLY A 140 22.97 -10.45 24.31
N ARG A 141 22.61 -9.32 23.64
CA ARG A 141 23.59 -8.41 23.04
C ARG A 141 24.22 -7.45 24.05
N PHE A 142 23.48 -7.12 25.10
CA PHE A 142 23.94 -6.22 26.17
C PHE A 142 23.95 -6.98 27.48
N LYS A 143 25.08 -6.93 28.21
CA LYS A 143 25.21 -7.48 29.57
C LYS A 143 25.53 -6.34 30.51
N PHE A 144 24.90 -6.32 31.66
CA PHE A 144 25.29 -5.41 32.73
C PHE A 144 26.60 -5.89 33.30
N ALA A 145 27.64 -5.05 33.30
CA ALA A 145 28.87 -5.32 34.05
C ALA A 145 28.59 -4.99 35.52
N LEU A 146 28.46 -6.05 36.36
CA LEU A 146 28.39 -5.94 37.83
C LEU A 146 29.80 -5.75 38.38
#